data_2b7564602264f3413d983eba203c6f09
#
_entry.id   2b7564602264f3413d983eba203c6f09
#
_cell.length_a   1.000
_cell.length_b   1.000
_cell.length_c   1.000
_cell.angle_alpha   90.00
_cell.angle_beta   90.00
_cell.angle_gamma   90.00
#
_symmetry.space_group_name_H-M   'P 1'
#
loop_
_entity.id
_entity.type
_entity.pdbx_description
1 polymer ?
#
loop_
_entity_poly.entity_id
_entity_poly.type
_entity_poly.pdbx_seq_one_letter_code
_entity_poly.pdbx_strand_id
1 'polypeptide(L)'
;MNVDAASGRLDAARQVPSPNWDARPGDVPIDLIIVHGISLPPGVFGGPWIDAFFTNALDAGAHPYFREIKGLRVSAHLLVRRDGELVQYVPFHGRAWHAGESRYEGRSRCNDFSIGVELEGVDDVAYEEAQYRVLAEVIHALAAAYPAIAPDRVVGHCDVAPGRKSDPGPAFDWARLRRLLGPPLAT
;
A
#
# COMPACT_ATOMS: atom_id res chain seq x y z
N MET A 1 4.66 -3.38 -16.91
CA MET A 1 4.86 -3.59 -15.46
C MET A 1 4.63 -5.07 -15.15
N ASN A 2 5.62 -5.76 -14.56
CA ASN A 2 5.54 -7.20 -14.30
C ASN A 2 6.07 -7.53 -12.92
N VAL A 3 5.48 -8.55 -12.29
CA VAL A 3 5.96 -9.13 -11.03
C VAL A 3 6.89 -10.29 -11.34
N ASP A 4 8.12 -10.22 -10.84
CA ASP A 4 9.01 -11.39 -10.81
C ASP A 4 8.57 -12.32 -9.68
N ALA A 5 8.04 -13.47 -10.02
CA ALA A 5 7.51 -14.43 -9.06
C ALA A 5 8.57 -14.99 -8.10
N ALA A 6 9.83 -15.08 -8.53
CA ALA A 6 10.93 -15.62 -7.71
C ALA A 6 11.36 -14.64 -6.61
N SER A 7 11.52 -13.38 -6.95
CA SER A 7 11.93 -12.33 -6.00
C SER A 7 10.76 -11.63 -5.31
N GLY A 8 9.53 -11.76 -5.82
CA GLY A 8 8.38 -10.99 -5.34
C GLY A 8 8.50 -9.50 -5.62
N ARG A 9 9.27 -9.10 -6.64
CA ARG A 9 9.55 -7.69 -6.95
C ARG A 9 8.85 -7.25 -8.23
N LEU A 10 8.56 -5.97 -8.27
CA LEU A 10 7.97 -5.29 -9.41
C LEU A 10 9.08 -4.61 -10.23
N ASP A 11 9.16 -4.89 -11.53
CA ASP A 11 10.23 -4.43 -12.43
C ASP A 11 10.30 -2.90 -12.56
N ALA A 12 9.15 -2.23 -12.47
CA ALA A 12 9.04 -0.78 -12.60
C ALA A 12 9.30 0.00 -11.29
N ALA A 13 9.47 -0.68 -10.15
CA ALA A 13 9.58 -0.01 -8.86
C ALA A 13 11.03 0.25 -8.45
N ARG A 14 11.30 1.44 -7.94
CA ARG A 14 12.53 1.72 -7.20
C ARG A 14 12.54 0.90 -5.91
N GLN A 15 13.60 0.15 -5.68
CA GLN A 15 13.71 -0.76 -4.53
C GLN A 15 14.34 -0.06 -3.32
N VAL A 16 13.60 0.00 -2.21
CA VAL A 16 14.05 0.55 -0.91
C VAL A 16 13.70 -0.48 0.18
N PRO A 17 14.54 -1.49 0.42
CA PRO A 17 14.18 -2.59 1.32
C PRO A 17 13.89 -2.15 2.75
N SER A 18 12.69 -2.43 3.23
CA SER A 18 12.30 -2.24 4.63
C SER A 18 12.70 -3.47 5.46
N PRO A 19 13.16 -3.31 6.70
CA PRO A 19 13.32 -4.43 7.64
C PRO A 19 12.01 -4.83 8.35
N ASN A 20 10.92 -4.07 8.16
CA ASN A 20 9.68 -4.21 8.92
C ASN A 20 8.70 -5.18 8.21
N TRP A 21 9.09 -6.43 8.08
CA TRP A 21 8.26 -7.49 7.52
C TRP A 21 8.72 -8.85 8.02
N ASP A 22 7.90 -9.86 7.86
CA ASP A 22 8.20 -11.26 8.19
C ASP A 22 7.57 -12.23 7.18
N ALA A 23 7.71 -13.53 7.43
CA ALA A 23 7.09 -14.54 6.57
C ALA A 23 5.57 -14.52 6.72
N ARG A 24 4.85 -14.72 5.62
CA ARG A 24 3.41 -14.98 5.68
C ARG A 24 3.14 -16.32 6.37
N PRO A 25 2.05 -16.45 7.12
CA PRO A 25 1.70 -17.74 7.70
C PRO A 25 1.30 -18.72 6.58
N GLY A 26 1.94 -19.88 6.57
CA GLY A 26 1.57 -21.07 5.79
C GLY A 26 0.99 -20.85 4.39
N ASP A 27 0.06 -21.69 3.98
CA ASP A 27 -0.54 -21.70 2.65
C ASP A 27 -1.68 -20.67 2.47
N VAL A 28 -1.57 -19.49 3.10
CA VAL A 28 -2.57 -18.43 2.96
C VAL A 28 -2.36 -17.72 1.62
N PRO A 29 -3.31 -17.79 0.68
CA PRO A 29 -3.19 -17.10 -0.59
C PRO A 29 -3.21 -15.58 -0.39
N ILE A 30 -2.46 -14.87 -1.24
CA ILE A 30 -2.55 -13.41 -1.36
C ILE A 30 -3.77 -13.13 -2.23
N ASP A 31 -4.82 -12.56 -1.65
CA ASP A 31 -6.11 -12.37 -2.31
C ASP A 31 -6.77 -11.01 -2.04
N LEU A 32 -6.02 -10.06 -1.46
CA LEU A 32 -6.53 -8.72 -1.13
C LEU A 32 -5.47 -7.65 -1.41
N ILE A 33 -5.90 -6.50 -1.94
CA ILE A 33 -5.10 -5.28 -1.99
C ILE A 33 -5.74 -4.24 -1.06
N ILE A 34 -4.95 -3.65 -0.18
CA ILE A 34 -5.38 -2.57 0.70
C ILE A 34 -4.70 -1.29 0.27
N VAL A 35 -5.50 -0.30 -0.10
CA VAL A 35 -5.05 1.05 -0.47
C VAL A 35 -5.01 1.92 0.78
N HIS A 36 -3.89 2.60 0.97
CA HIS A 36 -3.62 3.50 2.08
C HIS A 36 -3.34 4.91 1.58
N GLY A 37 -3.35 5.87 2.52
CA GLY A 37 -2.84 7.22 2.30
C GLY A 37 -1.79 7.57 3.35
N ILE A 38 -0.66 8.11 2.92
CA ILE A 38 0.44 8.49 3.79
C ILE A 38 1.04 9.84 3.37
N SER A 39 1.35 10.68 4.36
CA SER A 39 2.21 11.86 4.17
C SER A 39 3.08 12.06 5.40
N LEU A 40 4.32 12.46 5.21
CA LEU A 40 5.27 12.70 6.28
C LEU A 40 6.12 13.95 6.00
N PRO A 41 6.01 14.99 6.89
CA PRO A 41 5.04 15.15 7.97
C PRO A 41 3.59 15.20 7.45
N PRO A 42 2.55 15.08 8.31
CA PRO A 42 1.16 15.13 7.87
C PRO A 42 0.85 16.34 6.98
N GLY A 43 0.27 16.08 5.79
CA GLY A 43 -0.06 17.12 4.82
C GLY A 43 1.12 17.65 3.99
N VAL A 44 2.33 17.14 4.19
CA VAL A 44 3.51 17.51 3.40
C VAL A 44 3.89 16.37 2.46
N PHE A 45 4.08 16.69 1.20
CA PHE A 45 4.36 15.72 0.14
C PHE A 45 5.80 15.84 -0.35
N GLY A 46 6.33 14.76 -0.92
CA GLY A 46 7.71 14.68 -1.39
C GLY A 46 8.71 14.43 -0.26
N GLY A 47 9.97 14.53 -0.60
CA GLY A 47 11.07 14.35 0.34
C GLY A 47 11.32 12.88 0.72
N PRO A 48 12.27 12.63 1.65
CA PRO A 48 12.76 11.29 1.94
C PRO A 48 12.02 10.61 3.11
N TRP A 49 11.04 11.27 3.72
CA TRP A 49 10.57 10.91 5.05
C TRP A 49 9.78 9.59 5.11
N ILE A 50 9.03 9.26 4.05
CA ILE A 50 8.30 7.98 3.99
C ILE A 50 9.31 6.83 3.84
N ASP A 51 10.31 6.97 2.96
CA ASP A 51 11.40 6.00 2.83
C ASP A 51 12.15 5.83 4.16
N ALA A 52 12.50 6.94 4.82
CA ALA A 52 13.18 6.93 6.12
C ALA A 52 12.32 6.26 7.20
N PHE A 53 11.01 6.48 7.21
CA PHE A 53 10.10 5.88 8.17
C PHE A 53 10.03 4.36 8.00
N PHE A 54 9.80 3.88 6.79
CA PHE A 54 9.69 2.45 6.52
C PHE A 54 11.02 1.69 6.63
N THR A 55 12.15 2.40 6.58
CA THR A 55 13.49 1.80 6.80
C THR A 55 14.04 2.02 8.22
N ASN A 56 13.23 2.56 9.14
CA ASN A 56 13.63 2.86 10.52
C ASN A 56 14.75 3.92 10.66
N ALA A 57 14.92 4.76 9.63
CA ALA A 57 15.94 5.82 9.57
C ALA A 57 15.35 7.22 9.80
N LEU A 58 14.09 7.32 10.26
CA LEU A 58 13.41 8.60 10.46
C LEU A 58 14.10 9.40 11.57
N ASP A 59 14.60 10.60 11.24
CA ASP A 59 15.16 11.53 12.22
C ASP A 59 14.04 12.20 13.01
N ALA A 60 13.89 11.79 14.26
CA ALA A 60 12.91 12.37 15.18
C ALA A 60 13.19 13.86 15.52
N GLY A 61 14.37 14.38 15.23
CA GLY A 61 14.72 15.80 15.41
C GLY A 61 14.23 16.68 14.27
N ALA A 62 13.98 16.13 13.07
CA ALA A 62 13.64 16.89 11.88
C ALA A 62 12.23 17.52 11.89
N HIS A 63 11.29 16.94 12.65
CA HIS A 63 9.94 17.50 12.79
C HIS A 63 9.28 17.05 14.11
N PRO A 64 8.44 17.88 14.77
CA PRO A 64 7.76 17.51 16.02
C PRO A 64 6.97 16.20 15.92
N TYR A 65 6.18 16.02 14.86
CA TYR A 65 5.39 14.81 14.59
C TYR A 65 6.25 13.54 14.53
N PHE A 66 7.49 13.63 14.06
CA PHE A 66 8.36 12.44 13.97
C PHE A 66 8.74 11.87 15.33
N ARG A 67 8.70 12.71 16.39
CA ARG A 67 8.89 12.24 17.78
C ARG A 67 7.74 11.36 18.25
N GLU A 68 6.51 11.63 17.79
CA GLU A 68 5.31 10.87 18.15
C GLU A 68 5.31 9.47 17.53
N ILE A 69 5.85 9.34 16.31
CA ILE A 69 5.92 8.08 15.58
C ILE A 69 7.27 7.36 15.70
N LYS A 70 8.21 7.94 16.46
CA LYS A 70 9.52 7.35 16.70
C LYS A 70 9.37 5.95 17.31
N GLY A 71 10.01 4.99 16.67
CA GLY A 71 10.03 3.60 17.16
C GLY A 71 8.87 2.75 16.65
N LEU A 72 7.90 3.30 15.94
CA LEU A 72 6.93 2.49 15.22
C LEU A 72 7.65 1.65 14.17
N ARG A 73 7.30 0.38 14.11
CA ARG A 73 7.83 -0.59 13.15
C ARG A 73 6.71 -0.98 12.20
N VAL A 74 6.62 -0.28 11.08
CA VAL A 74 5.59 -0.46 10.06
C VAL A 74 6.23 -0.41 8.67
N SER A 75 5.54 -0.92 7.68
CA SER A 75 5.92 -0.87 6.27
C SER A 75 4.68 -1.04 5.40
N ALA A 76 4.83 -0.81 4.10
CA ALA A 76 3.91 -1.31 3.07
C ALA A 76 4.71 -2.06 2.02
N HIS A 77 4.03 -2.73 1.09
CA HIS A 77 4.73 -3.33 -0.04
C HIS A 77 5.16 -2.26 -1.03
N LEU A 78 4.26 -1.34 -1.34
CA LEU A 78 4.47 -0.29 -2.34
C LEU A 78 4.09 1.09 -1.81
N LEU A 79 4.72 2.12 -2.39
CA LEU A 79 4.30 3.52 -2.34
C LEU A 79 4.21 4.06 -3.75
N VAL A 80 3.12 4.76 -4.06
CA VAL A 80 2.97 5.58 -5.27
C VAL A 80 3.01 7.05 -4.84
N ARG A 81 4.06 7.76 -5.24
CA ARG A 81 4.20 9.19 -4.96
C ARG A 81 3.28 10.02 -5.83
N ARG A 82 3.12 11.29 -5.51
CA ARG A 82 2.21 12.18 -6.24
C ARG A 82 2.53 12.33 -7.73
N ASP A 83 3.78 12.29 -8.11
CA ASP A 83 4.24 12.33 -9.50
C ASP A 83 4.14 10.98 -10.23
N GLY A 84 3.73 9.92 -9.52
CA GLY A 84 3.65 8.56 -10.04
C GLY A 84 4.92 7.73 -9.83
N GLU A 85 5.97 8.25 -9.17
CA GLU A 85 7.09 7.41 -8.79
C GLU A 85 6.61 6.22 -7.96
N LEU A 86 7.02 5.03 -8.36
CA LEU A 86 6.67 3.78 -7.69
C LEU A 86 7.86 3.26 -6.89
N VAL A 87 7.66 3.04 -5.60
CA VAL A 87 8.69 2.52 -4.68
C VAL A 87 8.23 1.22 -4.08
N GLN A 88 9.12 0.21 -4.00
CA GLN A 88 8.85 -1.06 -3.33
C GLN A 88 9.74 -1.25 -2.11
N TYR A 89 9.12 -1.53 -0.96
CA TYR A 89 9.79 -1.75 0.32
C TYR A 89 9.85 -3.21 0.73
N VAL A 90 8.78 -3.98 0.46
CA VAL A 90 8.67 -5.38 0.88
C VAL A 90 8.35 -6.24 -0.36
N PRO A 91 9.03 -7.38 -0.54
CA PRO A 91 8.67 -8.31 -1.61
C PRO A 91 7.26 -8.87 -1.37
N PHE A 92 6.50 -9.14 -2.43
CA PHE A 92 5.08 -9.51 -2.29
C PHE A 92 4.84 -10.84 -1.55
N HIS A 93 5.80 -11.76 -1.58
CA HIS A 93 5.73 -12.98 -0.78
C HIS A 93 5.97 -12.74 0.72
N GLY A 94 6.55 -11.59 1.09
CA GLY A 94 6.68 -11.16 2.48
C GLY A 94 5.37 -10.62 3.04
N ARG A 95 5.24 -10.58 4.35
CA ARG A 95 4.14 -9.97 5.08
C ARG A 95 4.56 -8.60 5.58
N ALA A 96 4.23 -7.53 4.83
CA ALA A 96 4.43 -6.15 5.28
C ALA A 96 3.49 -5.82 6.46
N TRP A 97 3.90 -4.88 7.30
CA TRP A 97 3.15 -4.50 8.51
C TRP A 97 2.41 -3.18 8.29
N HIS A 98 1.28 -3.22 7.53
CA HIS A 98 0.53 -2.03 7.10
C HIS A 98 -0.88 -1.91 7.67
N ALA A 99 -1.60 -3.03 7.88
CA ALA A 99 -3.02 -2.98 8.23
C ALA A 99 -3.28 -2.99 9.75
N GLY A 100 -2.31 -3.40 10.57
CA GLY A 100 -2.46 -3.51 12.02
C GLY A 100 -3.60 -4.46 12.42
N GLU A 101 -4.35 -4.10 13.46
CA GLU A 101 -5.59 -4.79 13.81
C GLU A 101 -6.63 -4.52 12.72
N SER A 102 -7.05 -5.56 12.03
CA SER A 102 -7.84 -5.46 10.82
C SER A 102 -8.67 -6.72 10.56
N ARG A 103 -9.78 -6.57 9.82
CA ARG A 103 -10.67 -7.67 9.47
C ARG A 103 -11.28 -7.44 8.08
N TYR A 104 -11.34 -8.50 7.27
CA TYR A 104 -12.00 -8.48 5.97
C TYR A 104 -12.75 -9.81 5.77
N GLU A 105 -14.04 -9.75 5.43
CA GLU A 105 -14.90 -10.93 5.20
C GLU A 105 -14.77 -12.02 6.28
N GLY A 106 -14.77 -11.60 7.56
CA GLY A 106 -14.66 -12.54 8.67
C GLY A 106 -13.24 -12.98 9.03
N ARG A 107 -12.25 -12.77 8.17
CA ARG A 107 -10.82 -13.07 8.42
C ARG A 107 -10.15 -11.88 9.11
N SER A 108 -9.48 -12.11 10.23
CA SER A 108 -8.66 -11.12 10.92
C SER A 108 -7.22 -11.11 10.40
N ARG A 109 -6.44 -10.08 10.81
CA ARG A 109 -5.01 -9.98 10.48
C ARG A 109 -4.75 -9.86 8.98
N CYS A 110 -5.34 -8.86 8.35
CA CYS A 110 -5.28 -8.67 6.89
C CYS A 110 -3.86 -8.63 6.32
N ASN A 111 -2.83 -8.26 7.09
CA ASN A 111 -1.43 -8.37 6.67
C ASN A 111 -1.08 -9.78 6.16
N ASP A 112 -1.72 -10.83 6.70
CA ASP A 112 -1.38 -12.21 6.40
C ASP A 112 -1.70 -12.59 4.94
N PHE A 113 -2.71 -11.94 4.32
CA PHE A 113 -3.23 -12.28 2.99
C PHE A 113 -3.38 -11.09 2.04
N SER A 114 -2.89 -9.90 2.43
CA SER A 114 -3.02 -8.71 1.57
C SER A 114 -1.67 -8.16 1.11
N ILE A 115 -1.74 -7.33 0.07
CA ILE A 115 -0.69 -6.43 -0.36
C ILE A 115 -1.12 -5.00 -0.01
N GLY A 116 -0.32 -4.29 0.78
CA GLY A 116 -0.56 -2.87 1.10
C GLY A 116 0.12 -1.96 0.09
N VAL A 117 -0.65 -1.03 -0.46
CA VAL A 117 -0.20 0.01 -1.39
C VAL A 117 -0.50 1.37 -0.78
N GLU A 118 0.53 2.10 -0.43
CA GLU A 118 0.42 3.50 0.02
C GLU A 118 0.34 4.45 -1.17
N LEU A 119 -0.51 5.43 -1.08
CA LEU A 119 -0.51 6.61 -1.95
C LEU A 119 -0.03 7.81 -1.15
N GLU A 120 0.94 8.55 -1.65
CA GLU A 120 1.35 9.79 -1.00
C GLU A 120 0.20 10.80 -1.04
N GLY A 121 -0.40 11.06 0.12
CA GLY A 121 -1.63 11.84 0.21
C GLY A 121 -2.15 11.98 1.63
N VAL A 122 -3.30 12.63 1.75
CA VAL A 122 -4.11 12.78 2.97
C VAL A 122 -5.59 12.63 2.63
N ASP A 123 -6.42 12.42 3.63
CA ASP A 123 -7.83 12.05 3.49
C ASP A 123 -8.69 13.05 2.69
N ASP A 124 -8.38 14.36 2.80
CA ASP A 124 -9.20 15.47 2.30
C ASP A 124 -8.58 16.21 1.10
N VAL A 125 -7.44 15.75 0.59
CA VAL A 125 -6.78 16.30 -0.60
C VAL A 125 -6.84 15.31 -1.75
N ALA A 126 -7.30 15.75 -2.91
CA ALA A 126 -7.41 14.91 -4.10
C ALA A 126 -6.05 14.29 -4.48
N TYR A 127 -6.10 13.02 -4.81
CA TYR A 127 -4.96 12.29 -5.38
C TYR A 127 -4.74 12.67 -6.84
N GLU A 128 -3.50 12.56 -7.31
CA GLU A 128 -3.12 12.96 -8.66
C GLU A 128 -3.49 11.89 -9.71
N GLU A 129 -3.70 12.35 -10.97
CA GLU A 129 -3.95 11.46 -12.11
C GLU A 129 -2.88 10.39 -12.26
N ALA A 130 -1.60 10.79 -12.07
CA ALA A 130 -0.46 9.88 -12.16
C ALA A 130 -0.57 8.73 -11.15
N GLN A 131 -1.04 9.02 -9.92
CA GLN A 131 -1.21 8.00 -8.88
C GLN A 131 -2.28 6.98 -9.26
N TYR A 132 -3.43 7.41 -9.78
CA TYR A 132 -4.49 6.49 -10.22
C TYR A 132 -4.05 5.58 -11.37
N ARG A 133 -3.32 6.14 -12.35
CA ARG A 133 -2.80 5.35 -13.48
C ARG A 133 -1.81 4.29 -13.00
N VAL A 134 -0.82 4.69 -12.20
CA VAL A 134 0.18 3.76 -11.67
C VAL A 134 -0.47 2.72 -10.75
N LEU A 135 -1.41 3.12 -9.90
CA LEU A 135 -2.14 2.17 -9.04
C LEU A 135 -2.91 1.14 -9.87
N ALA A 136 -3.58 1.55 -10.94
CA ALA A 136 -4.31 0.63 -11.82
C ALA A 136 -3.35 -0.36 -12.51
N GLU A 137 -2.20 0.11 -13.00
CA GLU A 137 -1.17 -0.76 -13.59
C GLU A 137 -0.59 -1.75 -12.57
N VAL A 138 -0.36 -1.31 -11.33
CA VAL A 138 0.07 -2.17 -10.21
C VAL A 138 -0.98 -3.25 -9.94
N ILE A 139 -2.26 -2.87 -9.84
CA ILE A 139 -3.34 -3.82 -9.58
C ILE A 139 -3.43 -4.88 -10.69
N HIS A 140 -3.33 -4.48 -11.96
CA HIS A 140 -3.32 -5.42 -13.08
C HIS A 140 -2.13 -6.39 -13.02
N ALA A 141 -0.92 -5.88 -12.72
CA ALA A 141 0.27 -6.72 -12.58
C ALA A 141 0.16 -7.71 -11.41
N LEU A 142 -0.43 -7.25 -10.29
CA LEU A 142 -0.66 -8.10 -9.12
C LEU A 142 -1.74 -9.15 -9.38
N ALA A 143 -2.85 -8.79 -10.02
CA ALA A 143 -3.91 -9.76 -10.37
C ALA A 143 -3.40 -10.83 -11.35
N ALA A 144 -2.51 -10.46 -12.27
CA ALA A 144 -1.87 -11.43 -13.17
C ALA A 144 -0.92 -12.40 -12.42
N ALA A 145 -0.19 -11.91 -11.41
CA ALA A 145 0.75 -12.72 -10.63
C ALA A 145 0.06 -13.52 -9.50
N TYR A 146 -1.01 -12.98 -8.95
CA TYR A 146 -1.80 -13.55 -7.84
C TYR A 146 -3.27 -13.68 -8.25
N PRO A 147 -3.67 -14.75 -8.96
CA PRO A 147 -5.01 -14.88 -9.54
C PRO A 147 -6.17 -14.89 -8.52
N ALA A 148 -5.87 -15.06 -7.24
CA ALA A 148 -6.86 -14.94 -6.16
C ALA A 148 -7.27 -13.48 -5.87
N ILE A 149 -6.54 -12.49 -6.39
CA ILE A 149 -6.89 -11.07 -6.30
C ILE A 149 -7.94 -10.78 -7.38
N ALA A 150 -9.21 -10.82 -6.98
CA ALA A 150 -10.31 -10.42 -7.85
C ALA A 150 -10.51 -8.89 -7.85
N PRO A 151 -11.18 -8.30 -8.87
CA PRO A 151 -11.36 -6.84 -8.97
C PRO A 151 -12.09 -6.18 -7.79
N ASP A 152 -12.96 -6.92 -7.11
CA ASP A 152 -13.69 -6.49 -5.90
C ASP A 152 -12.86 -6.63 -4.61
N ARG A 153 -11.66 -7.20 -4.71
CA ARG A 153 -10.73 -7.36 -3.61
C ARG A 153 -9.67 -6.26 -3.53
N VAL A 154 -10.04 -5.06 -3.97
CA VAL A 154 -9.25 -3.82 -3.79
C VAL A 154 -10.07 -2.88 -2.92
N VAL A 155 -9.60 -2.66 -1.68
CA VAL A 155 -10.34 -1.96 -0.63
C VAL A 155 -9.48 -0.90 0.06
N GLY A 156 -10.09 0.01 0.80
CA GLY A 156 -9.39 0.98 1.64
C GLY A 156 -8.96 0.41 2.99
N HIS A 157 -8.01 1.06 3.65
CA HIS A 157 -7.68 0.72 5.03
C HIS A 157 -8.88 0.94 5.96
N CYS A 158 -9.69 1.96 5.70
CA CYS A 158 -10.94 2.21 6.42
C CYS A 158 -11.94 1.05 6.34
N ASP A 159 -11.93 0.26 5.25
CA ASP A 159 -12.85 -0.86 5.07
C ASP A 159 -12.46 -2.08 5.91
N VAL A 160 -11.16 -2.26 6.16
CA VAL A 160 -10.64 -3.39 6.95
C VAL A 160 -10.38 -3.03 8.42
N ALA A 161 -10.39 -1.74 8.76
CA ALA A 161 -10.19 -1.23 10.12
C ALA A 161 -11.18 -0.08 10.45
N PRO A 162 -12.50 -0.30 10.29
CA PRO A 162 -13.50 0.74 10.47
C PRO A 162 -13.47 1.33 11.90
N GLY A 163 -13.62 2.65 11.99
CA GLY A 163 -13.56 3.38 13.26
C GLY A 163 -12.13 3.60 13.80
N ARG A 164 -11.13 2.92 13.28
CA ARG A 164 -9.72 3.08 13.65
C ARG A 164 -8.91 3.81 12.57
N LYS A 165 -9.30 3.63 11.31
CA LYS A 165 -8.62 4.18 10.14
C LYS A 165 -9.61 4.85 9.20
N SER A 166 -9.15 5.91 8.54
CA SER A 166 -9.92 6.70 7.56
C SER A 166 -9.33 6.63 6.15
N ASP A 167 -8.04 6.29 6.05
CA ASP A 167 -7.32 6.27 4.78
C ASP A 167 -7.86 5.21 3.80
N PRO A 168 -7.82 5.48 2.48
CA PRO A 168 -7.24 6.64 1.79
C PRO A 168 -8.08 7.91 1.86
N GLY A 169 -9.17 7.93 2.60
CA GLY A 169 -10.03 9.08 2.86
C GLY A 169 -11.06 9.37 1.77
N PRO A 170 -12.00 10.31 2.05
CA PRO A 170 -13.10 10.63 1.15
C PRO A 170 -12.66 11.32 -0.15
N ALA A 171 -11.45 11.91 -0.20
CA ALA A 171 -10.93 12.51 -1.42
C ALA A 171 -10.40 11.49 -2.43
N PHE A 172 -10.33 10.20 -2.06
CA PHE A 172 -9.95 9.14 -3.00
C PHE A 172 -11.14 8.74 -3.89
N ASP A 173 -11.01 8.91 -5.20
CA ASP A 173 -12.06 8.62 -6.19
C ASP A 173 -12.04 7.13 -6.60
N TRP A 174 -12.76 6.30 -5.84
CA TRP A 174 -12.96 4.88 -6.14
C TRP A 174 -13.61 4.63 -7.51
N ALA A 175 -14.52 5.52 -7.95
CA ALA A 175 -15.17 5.38 -9.25
C ALA A 175 -14.16 5.59 -10.39
N ARG A 176 -13.21 6.52 -10.22
CA ARG A 176 -12.10 6.72 -11.14
C ARG A 176 -11.21 5.50 -11.23
N LEU A 177 -10.77 4.96 -10.10
CA LEU A 177 -9.96 3.73 -10.08
C LEU A 177 -10.67 2.60 -10.81
N ARG A 178 -11.94 2.34 -10.50
CA ARG A 178 -12.74 1.29 -11.15
C ARG A 178 -12.84 1.47 -12.66
N ARG A 179 -12.96 2.70 -13.15
CA ARG A 179 -12.95 2.98 -14.61
C ARG A 179 -11.60 2.61 -15.25
N LEU A 180 -10.49 2.87 -14.57
CA LEU A 180 -9.15 2.53 -15.07
C LEU A 180 -8.87 1.03 -15.04
N LEU A 181 -9.43 0.32 -14.08
CA LEU A 181 -9.32 -1.15 -14.00
C LEU A 181 -10.15 -1.85 -15.10
N GLY A 182 -11.15 -1.16 -15.66
CA GLY A 182 -12.03 -1.74 -16.67
C GLY A 182 -13.03 -2.75 -16.09
N PRO A 183 -13.87 -3.35 -16.95
CA PRO A 183 -14.76 -4.43 -16.51
C PRO A 183 -13.94 -5.64 -16.06
N PRO A 184 -14.47 -6.45 -15.10
CA PRO A 184 -13.85 -7.73 -14.74
C PRO A 184 -13.54 -8.53 -15.99
N LEU A 185 -12.31 -9.08 -16.09
CA LEU A 185 -12.00 -10.00 -17.17
C LEU A 185 -13.03 -11.13 -17.13
N ALA A 186 -13.77 -11.32 -18.22
CA ALA A 186 -14.72 -12.43 -18.34
C ALA A 186 -13.94 -13.73 -18.15
N THR A 187 -14.29 -14.48 -17.11
CA THR A 187 -13.75 -15.82 -16.80
C THR A 187 -14.30 -16.83 -17.79
#